data_057948180d9adb613b0c7433e8542f6c
#
_entry.id   057948180d9adb613b0c7433e8542f6c
#
_cell.length_a   1.000
_cell.length_b   1.000
_cell.length_c   1.000
_cell.angle_alpha   90.00
_cell.angle_beta   90.00
_cell.angle_gamma   90.00
#
_symmetry.space_group_name_H-M   'P 1'
#
loop_
_entity.id
_entity.type
_entity.pdbx_description
1 polymer ?
#
loop_
_entity_poly.entity_id
_entity_poly.type
_entity_poly.pdbx_seq_one_letter_code
_entity_poly.pdbx_strand_id
1 'polypeptide(L)'
;FENNQSFLIRDKFDFWQFDLKNLSAPKMFTENYGRNNNTQLTITQIIEDPDKASANPMARMFGGGMELKMNEPIYFTTYNRTSKENGLAMKEIKKKGIKKIVEGPYTFGNFMYSKGGKGKKPVFVYARGNFEEGNNLFASYDNFKTQKQLSDINPQQREYNWGTVELVNWQTADDIFCEGLLFKPEDFDPNKKYPVMIYFYEKNANTLYRHRNPTPSRSTVNIPYFVSNGYVVFVPDVYFTDGHPGQSAMKSIMPGVEMLEKTYPWIDGENMAIQGQSW
;
A
#
# COMPACT_ATOMS: atom_id res chain seq x y z
N PHE A 1 -12.53 -5.51 -22.96
CA PHE A 1 -14.00 -5.54 -22.83
C PHE A 1 -14.59 -6.77 -23.52
N GLU A 2 -15.73 -7.26 -23.02
CA GLU A 2 -16.41 -8.46 -23.53
C GLU A 2 -16.73 -8.45 -25.04
N ASN A 3 -16.77 -7.29 -25.64
CA ASN A 3 -17.04 -7.15 -27.10
C ASN A 3 -15.78 -7.25 -27.97
N ASN A 4 -14.60 -7.45 -27.41
CA ASN A 4 -13.28 -7.49 -28.09
C ASN A 4 -13.01 -6.27 -29.01
N GLN A 5 -13.65 -5.13 -28.76
CA GLN A 5 -13.52 -3.93 -29.60
C GLN A 5 -12.64 -2.87 -28.96
N SER A 6 -12.37 -2.96 -27.68
CA SER A 6 -11.49 -2.05 -26.97
C SER A 6 -10.83 -2.71 -25.77
N PHE A 7 -9.72 -2.13 -25.34
CA PHE A 7 -8.97 -2.56 -24.17
C PHE A 7 -8.49 -1.36 -23.37
N LEU A 8 -8.08 -1.58 -22.13
CA LEU A 8 -7.53 -0.58 -21.25
C LEU A 8 -6.03 -0.81 -21.04
N ILE A 9 -5.25 0.26 -21.13
CA ILE A 9 -3.84 0.29 -20.69
C ILE A 9 -3.74 1.24 -19.51
N ARG A 10 -3.05 0.81 -18.47
CA ARG A 10 -2.73 1.64 -17.30
C ARG A 10 -1.41 2.35 -17.52
N ASP A 11 -1.36 3.65 -17.28
CA ASP A 11 -0.12 4.37 -17.01
C ASP A 11 0.18 4.41 -15.50
N LYS A 12 0.96 5.38 -15.04
CA LYS A 12 1.33 5.53 -13.63
C LYS A 12 0.13 5.77 -12.71
N PHE A 13 -0.94 6.40 -13.18
CA PHE A 13 -2.08 6.86 -12.39
C PHE A 13 -3.41 6.34 -12.89
N ASP A 14 -3.62 6.42 -14.20
CA ASP A 14 -4.90 6.35 -14.86
C ASP A 14 -4.96 5.26 -15.92
N PHE A 15 -6.16 5.01 -16.43
CA PHE A 15 -6.41 4.07 -17.52
C PHE A 15 -6.81 4.79 -18.80
N TRP A 16 -6.23 4.33 -19.92
CA TRP A 16 -6.52 4.77 -21.27
C TRP A 16 -7.28 3.68 -22.01
N GLN A 17 -8.37 4.05 -22.67
CA GLN A 17 -9.14 3.16 -23.53
C GLN A 17 -8.69 3.29 -24.98
N PHE A 18 -8.35 2.18 -25.60
CA PHE A 18 -7.99 2.04 -26.98
C PHE A 18 -9.13 1.36 -27.74
N ASP A 19 -9.57 1.96 -28.86
CA ASP A 19 -10.59 1.39 -29.75
C ASP A 19 -9.90 0.65 -30.89
N LEU A 20 -10.18 -0.66 -31.00
CA LEU A 20 -9.57 -1.53 -32.04
C LEU A 20 -10.24 -1.40 -33.39
N LYS A 21 -11.49 -0.90 -33.46
CA LYS A 21 -12.22 -0.75 -34.72
C LYS A 21 -11.84 0.52 -35.46
N ASN A 22 -11.78 1.62 -34.74
CA ASN A 22 -11.65 2.93 -35.38
C ASN A 22 -10.22 3.46 -35.37
N LEU A 23 -9.28 2.78 -34.68
CA LEU A 23 -7.89 3.22 -34.51
C LEU A 23 -7.77 4.71 -34.13
N SER A 24 -8.80 5.22 -33.45
CA SER A 24 -8.83 6.60 -32.97
C SER A 24 -7.84 6.82 -31.86
N ALA A 25 -7.46 8.07 -31.59
CA ALA A 25 -6.61 8.41 -30.46
C ALA A 25 -7.20 7.84 -29.15
N PRO A 26 -6.35 7.31 -28.27
CA PRO A 26 -6.81 6.74 -27.01
C PRO A 26 -7.52 7.78 -26.15
N LYS A 27 -8.55 7.37 -25.44
CA LYS A 27 -9.33 8.23 -24.55
C LYS A 27 -8.97 7.95 -23.10
N MET A 28 -8.88 9.01 -22.30
CA MET A 28 -8.68 8.87 -20.86
C MET A 28 -9.94 8.29 -20.21
N PHE A 29 -9.92 6.99 -19.94
CA PHE A 29 -11.07 6.25 -19.39
C PHE A 29 -11.40 6.69 -17.97
N THR A 30 -10.41 7.00 -17.16
CA THR A 30 -10.55 7.42 -15.76
C THR A 30 -10.62 8.94 -15.58
N GLU A 31 -10.69 9.71 -16.67
CA GLU A 31 -10.94 11.16 -16.68
C GLU A 31 -9.96 11.95 -15.81
N ASN A 32 -8.68 11.55 -15.82
CA ASN A 32 -7.60 12.14 -15.00
C ASN A 32 -7.82 12.04 -13.47
N TYR A 33 -8.72 11.20 -13.00
CA TYR A 33 -8.96 11.05 -11.57
C TYR A 33 -7.70 10.75 -10.78
N GLY A 34 -6.90 9.81 -11.28
CA GLY A 34 -5.66 9.41 -10.63
C GLY A 34 -4.65 10.55 -10.52
N ARG A 35 -4.41 11.27 -11.63
CA ARG A 35 -3.50 12.42 -11.66
C ARG A 35 -3.96 13.56 -10.77
N ASN A 36 -5.23 13.93 -10.86
CA ASN A 36 -5.79 15.05 -10.11
C ASN A 36 -5.76 14.82 -8.58
N ASN A 37 -5.77 13.56 -8.14
CA ASN A 37 -5.76 13.20 -6.72
C ASN A 37 -4.42 12.59 -6.26
N ASN A 38 -3.37 12.60 -7.09
CA ASN A 38 -2.09 11.91 -6.85
C ASN A 38 -2.29 10.44 -6.41
N THR A 39 -3.26 9.75 -7.00
CA THR A 39 -3.72 8.42 -6.64
C THR A 39 -3.51 7.43 -7.78
N GLN A 40 -2.85 6.34 -7.50
CA GLN A 40 -2.71 5.23 -8.45
C GLN A 40 -3.95 4.36 -8.41
N LEU A 41 -4.47 4.02 -9.59
CA LEU A 41 -5.61 3.13 -9.76
C LEU A 41 -5.11 1.76 -10.27
N THR A 42 -5.63 0.69 -9.69
CA THR A 42 -5.39 -0.68 -10.19
C THR A 42 -6.72 -1.41 -10.25
N ILE A 43 -7.09 -1.93 -11.43
CA ILE A 43 -8.34 -2.70 -11.58
C ILE A 43 -8.28 -3.92 -10.66
N THR A 44 -9.35 -4.13 -9.90
CA THR A 44 -9.51 -5.27 -9.01
C THR A 44 -10.84 -5.96 -9.23
N GLN A 45 -10.88 -7.26 -9.03
CA GLN A 45 -12.13 -8.00 -9.00
C GLN A 45 -12.74 -7.96 -7.60
N ILE A 46 -14.04 -7.70 -7.55
CA ILE A 46 -14.83 -7.99 -6.37
C ILE A 46 -15.41 -9.40 -6.53
N ILE A 47 -15.16 -10.26 -5.58
CA ILE A 47 -15.65 -11.64 -5.62
C ILE A 47 -17.11 -11.65 -5.22
N GLU A 48 -18.01 -11.88 -6.18
CA GLU A 48 -19.47 -12.04 -5.91
C GLU A 48 -19.85 -13.49 -5.56
N ASP A 49 -19.09 -14.45 -6.03
CA ASP A 49 -19.30 -15.88 -5.83
C ASP A 49 -17.94 -16.56 -5.54
N PRO A 50 -17.68 -16.95 -4.28
CA PRO A 50 -16.41 -17.59 -3.90
C PRO A 50 -16.12 -18.88 -4.68
N ASP A 51 -17.16 -19.64 -5.06
CA ASP A 51 -17.00 -20.90 -5.78
C ASP A 51 -16.52 -20.67 -7.23
N LYS A 52 -16.89 -19.55 -7.81
CA LYS A 52 -16.39 -19.12 -9.13
C LYS A 52 -15.03 -18.44 -9.08
N ALA A 53 -14.63 -17.95 -7.92
CA ALA A 53 -13.35 -17.25 -7.74
C ALA A 53 -12.13 -18.16 -7.89
N SER A 54 -12.29 -19.48 -7.72
CA SER A 54 -11.21 -20.46 -7.72
C SER A 54 -10.72 -20.89 -9.12
N ALA A 55 -11.41 -20.54 -10.18
CA ALA A 55 -11.22 -21.15 -11.50
C ALA A 55 -9.82 -20.99 -12.12
N ASN A 56 -9.03 -19.98 -11.77
CA ASN A 56 -7.62 -19.93 -12.18
C ASN A 56 -6.74 -18.97 -11.35
N PRO A 57 -6.13 -19.42 -10.24
CA PRO A 57 -5.22 -18.60 -9.43
C PRO A 57 -4.00 -18.10 -10.24
N MET A 58 -3.51 -18.90 -11.19
CA MET A 58 -2.36 -18.55 -12.03
C MET A 58 -2.68 -17.43 -13.02
N ALA A 59 -3.85 -17.43 -13.64
CA ALA A 59 -4.27 -16.33 -14.51
C ALA A 59 -4.34 -14.98 -13.79
N ARG A 60 -4.68 -14.98 -12.50
CA ARG A 60 -4.63 -13.76 -11.66
C ARG A 60 -3.19 -13.30 -11.40
N MET A 61 -2.26 -14.22 -11.23
CA MET A 61 -0.86 -13.93 -10.90
C MET A 61 -0.07 -13.43 -12.11
N PHE A 62 -0.40 -13.90 -13.31
CA PHE A 62 0.30 -13.56 -14.56
C PHE A 62 -0.44 -12.56 -15.46
N GLY A 63 -1.44 -11.86 -14.92
CA GLY A 63 -2.11 -10.78 -15.67
C GLY A 63 -2.93 -11.27 -16.86
N GLY A 64 -3.47 -12.48 -16.80
CA GLY A 64 -4.48 -12.95 -17.75
C GLY A 64 -5.58 -11.89 -17.84
N GLY A 65 -5.79 -11.35 -19.04
CA GLY A 65 -6.62 -10.18 -19.26
C GLY A 65 -7.99 -10.35 -18.61
N MET A 66 -8.33 -9.43 -17.70
CA MET A 66 -9.66 -9.42 -17.09
C MET A 66 -10.67 -8.97 -18.15
N GLU A 67 -11.66 -9.80 -18.41
CA GLU A 67 -12.78 -9.41 -19.27
C GLU A 67 -13.68 -8.44 -18.51
N LEU A 68 -13.85 -7.24 -19.06
CA LEU A 68 -14.67 -6.19 -18.47
C LEU A 68 -16.05 -6.19 -19.13
N LYS A 69 -17.08 -6.40 -18.34
CA LYS A 69 -18.47 -6.41 -18.81
C LYS A 69 -19.05 -5.01 -18.86
N MET A 70 -19.66 -4.65 -20.00
CA MET A 70 -20.18 -3.31 -20.26
C MET A 70 -21.30 -2.84 -19.31
N ASN A 71 -21.96 -3.77 -18.63
CA ASN A 71 -23.09 -3.49 -17.75
C ASN A 71 -22.73 -3.60 -16.26
N GLU A 72 -21.49 -3.94 -15.93
CA GLU A 72 -21.00 -4.04 -14.56
C GLU A 72 -20.06 -2.88 -14.22
N PRO A 73 -20.03 -2.41 -12.96
CA PRO A 73 -19.05 -1.41 -12.56
C PRO A 73 -17.65 -2.01 -12.54
N ILE A 74 -16.67 -1.20 -12.89
CA ILE A 74 -15.25 -1.53 -12.72
C ILE A 74 -14.80 -1.01 -11.36
N TYR A 75 -14.18 -1.89 -10.59
CA TYR A 75 -13.60 -1.54 -9.30
C TYR A 75 -12.09 -1.34 -9.40
N PHE A 76 -11.58 -0.42 -8.60
CA PHE A 76 -10.17 -0.12 -8.51
C PHE A 76 -9.72 -0.14 -7.05
N THR A 77 -8.64 -0.84 -6.76
CA THR A 77 -7.88 -0.50 -5.56
C THR A 77 -7.17 0.83 -5.82
N THR A 78 -7.12 1.66 -4.80
CA THR A 78 -6.49 2.98 -4.86
C THR A 78 -5.28 3.03 -3.93
N TYR A 79 -4.25 3.78 -4.34
CA TYR A 79 -3.10 4.10 -3.52
C TYR A 79 -2.75 5.58 -3.70
N ASN A 80 -2.94 6.36 -2.64
CA ASN A 80 -2.57 7.78 -2.62
C ASN A 80 -1.06 7.92 -2.37
N ARG A 81 -0.36 8.53 -3.29
CA ARG A 81 1.11 8.63 -3.23
C ARG A 81 1.63 9.61 -2.19
N THR A 82 0.80 10.55 -1.75
CA THR A 82 1.15 11.52 -0.71
C THR A 82 0.89 10.95 0.68
N SER A 83 -0.36 10.59 0.99
CA SER A 83 -0.76 10.07 2.30
C SER A 83 -0.39 8.60 2.51
N LYS A 84 -0.03 7.88 1.45
CA LYS A 84 0.17 6.41 1.40
C LYS A 84 -1.09 5.60 1.69
N GLU A 85 -2.23 6.25 1.85
CA GLU A 85 -3.51 5.59 2.10
C GLU A 85 -3.95 4.73 0.92
N ASN A 86 -4.60 3.63 1.26
CA ASN A 86 -5.17 2.71 0.29
C ASN A 86 -6.69 2.76 0.37
N GLY A 87 -7.35 2.24 -0.66
CA GLY A 87 -8.79 2.23 -0.68
C GLY A 87 -9.40 1.46 -1.83
N LEU A 88 -10.69 1.69 -2.02
CA LEU A 88 -11.49 1.14 -3.10
C LEU A 88 -12.28 2.26 -3.77
N ALA A 89 -12.29 2.26 -5.08
CA ALA A 89 -13.10 3.15 -5.91
C ALA A 89 -13.81 2.34 -7.01
N MET A 90 -14.83 2.92 -7.61
CA MET A 90 -15.55 2.29 -8.71
C MET A 90 -15.89 3.28 -9.82
N LYS A 91 -16.04 2.77 -11.04
CA LYS A 91 -16.56 3.49 -12.20
C LYS A 91 -17.66 2.68 -12.87
N GLU A 92 -18.80 3.28 -13.05
CA GLU A 92 -19.81 2.79 -13.97
C GLU A 92 -19.40 3.18 -15.40
N ILE A 93 -19.25 2.19 -16.30
CA ILE A 93 -18.66 2.40 -17.64
C ILE A 93 -19.41 3.50 -18.43
N LYS A 94 -20.73 3.55 -18.31
CA LYS A 94 -21.59 4.50 -19.04
C LYS A 94 -21.72 5.88 -18.37
N LYS A 95 -21.17 6.06 -17.18
CA LYS A 95 -21.25 7.33 -16.44
C LYS A 95 -19.88 8.00 -16.35
N LYS A 96 -19.90 9.33 -16.23
CA LYS A 96 -18.69 10.11 -15.94
C LYS A 96 -18.27 9.97 -14.47
N GLY A 97 -17.00 10.19 -14.26
CA GLY A 97 -16.39 10.22 -12.93
C GLY A 97 -16.08 8.85 -12.31
N ILE A 98 -15.28 8.90 -11.28
CA ILE A 98 -14.94 7.76 -10.40
C ILE A 98 -15.51 8.06 -9.03
N LYS A 99 -16.17 7.09 -8.44
CA LYS A 99 -16.71 7.19 -7.08
C LYS A 99 -15.75 6.51 -6.11
N LYS A 100 -15.16 7.28 -5.19
CA LYS A 100 -14.43 6.74 -4.05
C LYS A 100 -15.43 6.03 -3.11
N ILE A 101 -15.11 4.81 -2.72
CA ILE A 101 -15.92 3.97 -1.82
C ILE A 101 -15.35 4.04 -0.40
N VAL A 102 -14.08 3.76 -0.25
CA VAL A 102 -13.34 3.83 1.02
C VAL A 102 -11.90 4.22 0.75
N GLU A 103 -11.29 4.93 1.67
CA GLU A 103 -9.85 5.25 1.71
C GLU A 103 -9.46 5.48 3.17
N GLY A 104 -8.27 5.07 3.55
CA GLY A 104 -7.78 5.29 4.90
C GLY A 104 -6.38 4.71 5.15
N PRO A 105 -5.85 4.90 6.38
CA PRO A 105 -4.52 4.51 6.81
C PRO A 105 -4.41 3.00 7.06
N TYR A 106 -4.85 2.21 6.08
CA TYR A 106 -4.89 0.76 6.13
C TYR A 106 -4.46 0.16 4.80
N THR A 107 -4.06 -1.11 4.83
CA THR A 107 -4.13 -1.97 3.66
C THR A 107 -5.54 -2.56 3.57
N PHE A 108 -6.10 -2.59 2.36
CA PHE A 108 -7.38 -3.22 2.07
C PHE A 108 -7.18 -4.31 1.02
N GLY A 109 -7.89 -5.43 1.16
CA GLY A 109 -7.79 -6.51 0.18
C GLY A 109 -8.92 -7.53 0.28
N ASN A 110 -8.89 -8.50 -0.63
CA ASN A 110 -9.82 -9.63 -0.66
C ASN A 110 -11.29 -9.20 -0.62
N PHE A 111 -11.64 -8.18 -1.38
CA PHE A 111 -13.00 -7.67 -1.41
C PHE A 111 -13.97 -8.70 -1.97
N MET A 112 -14.97 -9.03 -1.17
CA MET A 112 -16.13 -9.85 -1.54
C MET A 112 -17.40 -9.01 -1.41
N TYR A 113 -18.35 -9.23 -2.29
CA TYR A 113 -19.60 -8.49 -2.29
C TYR A 113 -20.78 -9.41 -2.53
N SER A 114 -21.81 -9.28 -1.71
CA SER A 114 -23.11 -9.90 -1.94
C SER A 114 -24.17 -8.83 -2.09
N LYS A 115 -24.96 -8.92 -3.16
CA LYS A 115 -26.11 -8.04 -3.39
C LYS A 115 -27.21 -8.23 -2.34
N GLY A 116 -27.10 -9.27 -1.53
CA GLY A 116 -28.16 -9.74 -0.66
C GLY A 116 -29.25 -10.47 -1.44
N GLY A 117 -30.23 -11.02 -0.72
CA GLY A 117 -31.42 -11.64 -1.31
C GLY A 117 -32.66 -10.85 -0.96
N LYS A 118 -33.85 -11.41 -1.27
CA LYS A 118 -35.15 -10.78 -0.94
C LYS A 118 -35.18 -10.40 0.55
N GLY A 119 -35.27 -9.09 0.84
CA GLY A 119 -35.29 -8.54 2.19
C GLY A 119 -33.92 -8.46 2.91
N LYS A 120 -32.83 -8.82 2.25
CA LYS A 120 -31.47 -8.73 2.82
C LYS A 120 -30.71 -7.57 2.20
N LYS A 121 -29.97 -6.84 3.03
CA LYS A 121 -29.09 -5.73 2.59
C LYS A 121 -27.85 -6.29 1.86
N PRO A 122 -27.30 -5.53 0.90
CA PRO A 122 -25.99 -5.85 0.33
C PRO A 122 -24.90 -5.77 1.42
N VAL A 123 -23.84 -6.54 1.26
CA VAL A 123 -22.72 -6.56 2.18
C VAL A 123 -21.39 -6.65 1.43
N PHE A 124 -20.42 -5.86 1.86
CA PHE A 124 -19.02 -6.05 1.55
C PHE A 124 -18.35 -6.79 2.71
N VAL A 125 -17.53 -7.80 2.39
CA VAL A 125 -16.59 -8.43 3.31
C VAL A 125 -15.19 -8.25 2.72
N TYR A 126 -14.23 -7.87 3.55
CA TYR A 126 -12.88 -7.54 3.10
C TYR A 126 -11.86 -7.69 4.23
N ALA A 127 -10.59 -7.84 3.86
CA ALA A 127 -9.48 -7.76 4.81
C ALA A 127 -9.05 -6.30 4.98
N ARG A 128 -8.75 -5.89 6.20
CA ARG A 128 -8.18 -4.59 6.55
C ARG A 128 -7.18 -4.73 7.69
N GLY A 129 -6.08 -4.04 7.58
CA GLY A 129 -5.07 -3.94 8.64
C GLY A 129 -4.07 -2.85 8.37
N ASN A 130 -3.21 -2.57 9.34
CA ASN A 130 -2.06 -1.69 9.22
C ASN A 130 -0.86 -2.26 10.00
N PHE A 131 0.17 -1.46 10.28
CA PHE A 131 1.32 -1.96 11.03
C PHE A 131 0.95 -2.41 12.45
N GLU A 132 0.07 -1.68 13.12
CA GLU A 132 -0.34 -1.89 14.51
C GLU A 132 -1.47 -2.92 14.63
N GLU A 133 -2.36 -2.98 13.63
CA GLU A 133 -3.49 -3.90 13.58
C GLU A 133 -3.26 -5.01 12.55
N GLY A 134 -3.38 -6.27 12.95
CA GLY A 134 -3.35 -7.41 12.01
C GLY A 134 -4.42 -7.31 10.94
N ASN A 135 -4.22 -8.02 9.81
CA ASN A 135 -5.17 -8.04 8.69
C ASN A 135 -6.45 -8.79 9.05
N ASN A 136 -7.34 -8.16 9.78
CA ASN A 136 -8.62 -8.71 10.19
C ASN A 136 -9.67 -8.64 9.07
N LEU A 137 -10.69 -9.52 9.16
CA LEU A 137 -11.87 -9.46 8.32
C LEU A 137 -12.86 -8.44 8.86
N PHE A 138 -13.43 -7.67 7.96
CA PHE A 138 -14.46 -6.66 8.23
C PHE A 138 -15.67 -6.85 7.33
N ALA A 139 -16.84 -6.43 7.80
CA ALA A 139 -18.05 -6.31 7.00
C ALA A 139 -18.60 -4.88 7.01
N SER A 140 -19.18 -4.47 5.88
CA SER A 140 -19.96 -3.24 5.78
C SER A 140 -21.27 -3.49 5.04
N TYR A 141 -22.39 -2.99 5.61
CA TYR A 141 -23.74 -3.11 5.08
C TYR A 141 -24.28 -1.78 4.52
N ASP A 142 -23.45 -0.75 4.47
CA ASP A 142 -23.85 0.63 4.17
C ASP A 142 -22.81 1.38 3.32
N ASN A 143 -22.13 0.66 2.43
CA ASN A 143 -21.07 1.18 1.56
C ASN A 143 -19.94 1.84 2.36
N PHE A 144 -19.39 1.13 3.34
CA PHE A 144 -18.24 1.51 4.18
C PHE A 144 -18.46 2.71 5.11
N LYS A 145 -19.70 3.19 5.31
CA LYS A 145 -19.99 4.20 6.33
C LYS A 145 -19.73 3.66 7.73
N THR A 146 -20.10 2.40 7.96
CA THR A 146 -19.73 1.64 9.16
C THR A 146 -18.97 0.38 8.76
N GLN A 147 -17.99 0.00 9.57
CA GLN A 147 -17.12 -1.16 9.35
C GLN A 147 -17.14 -2.01 10.62
N LYS A 148 -17.68 -3.21 10.51
CA LYS A 148 -17.77 -4.16 11.62
C LYS A 148 -16.66 -5.18 11.50
N GLN A 149 -15.79 -5.30 12.50
CA GLN A 149 -14.79 -6.34 12.58
C GLN A 149 -15.46 -7.70 12.81
N LEU A 150 -15.02 -8.71 12.05
CA LEU A 150 -15.54 -10.08 12.09
C LEU A 150 -14.54 -11.09 12.67
N SER A 151 -13.25 -10.77 12.66
CA SER A 151 -12.19 -11.66 13.16
C SER A 151 -11.26 -10.90 14.10
N ASP A 152 -10.54 -11.64 14.93
CA ASP A 152 -9.43 -11.15 15.75
C ASP A 152 -8.23 -12.06 15.48
N ILE A 153 -7.43 -11.70 14.48
CA ILE A 153 -6.27 -12.50 14.03
C ILE A 153 -5.06 -12.12 14.87
N ASN A 154 -4.33 -13.13 15.36
CA ASN A 154 -3.15 -12.96 16.19
C ASN A 154 -3.39 -12.10 17.45
N PRO A 155 -4.39 -12.42 18.30
CA PRO A 155 -4.69 -11.63 19.49
C PRO A 155 -3.52 -11.54 20.47
N GLN A 156 -2.60 -12.52 20.45
CA GLN A 156 -1.37 -12.53 21.23
C GLN A 156 -0.41 -11.39 20.88
N GLN A 157 -0.61 -10.72 19.74
CA GLN A 157 0.20 -9.53 19.39
C GLN A 157 0.15 -8.46 20.48
N ARG A 158 -0.98 -8.35 21.21
CA ARG A 158 -1.18 -7.40 22.30
C ARG A 158 -0.33 -7.68 23.54
N GLU A 159 0.31 -8.83 23.61
CA GLU A 159 1.22 -9.26 24.69
C GLU A 159 2.66 -8.80 24.44
N TYR A 160 2.94 -8.22 23.26
CA TYR A 160 4.28 -7.78 22.84
C TYR A 160 4.32 -6.27 22.68
N ASN A 161 5.48 -5.70 22.93
CA ASN A 161 5.79 -4.31 22.62
C ASN A 161 5.93 -4.15 21.10
N TRP A 162 4.80 -3.91 20.39
CA TRP A 162 4.76 -3.99 18.93
C TRP A 162 5.36 -2.78 18.25
N GLY A 163 4.99 -1.58 18.68
CA GLY A 163 5.47 -0.32 18.15
C GLY A 163 4.55 0.36 17.13
N THR A 164 5.02 1.50 16.69
CA THR A 164 4.33 2.39 15.72
C THR A 164 5.22 2.67 14.51
N VAL A 165 4.62 3.24 13.45
CA VAL A 165 5.36 3.65 12.24
C VAL A 165 4.91 5.03 11.78
N GLU A 166 5.87 5.85 11.33
CA GLU A 166 5.60 7.15 10.72
C GLU A 166 6.38 7.33 9.41
N LEU A 167 5.84 8.16 8.53
CA LEU A 167 6.52 8.60 7.31
C LEU A 167 7.41 9.81 7.64
N VAL A 168 8.69 9.71 7.33
CA VAL A 168 9.65 10.83 7.46
C VAL A 168 10.15 11.25 6.09
N ASN A 169 10.52 12.53 5.95
CA ASN A 169 10.93 13.12 4.70
C ASN A 169 12.21 13.95 4.89
N TRP A 170 13.04 13.97 3.86
CA TRP A 170 14.24 14.83 3.80
C TRP A 170 14.57 15.19 2.37
N GLN A 171 15.51 16.11 2.20
CA GLN A 171 16.07 16.46 0.90
C GLN A 171 17.55 16.07 0.84
N THR A 172 17.99 15.61 -0.33
CA THR A 172 19.40 15.41 -0.62
C THR A 172 20.06 16.74 -1.01
N ALA A 173 21.39 16.75 -1.06
CA ALA A 173 22.14 17.93 -1.55
C ALA A 173 21.81 18.29 -3.01
N ASP A 174 21.34 17.36 -3.81
CA ASP A 174 20.93 17.55 -5.21
C ASP A 174 19.41 17.86 -5.31
N ASP A 175 18.76 18.34 -4.25
CA ASP A 175 17.33 18.69 -4.15
C ASP A 175 16.35 17.54 -4.45
N ILE A 176 16.79 16.29 -4.32
CA ILE A 176 15.89 15.15 -4.46
C ILE A 176 15.08 15.01 -3.17
N PHE A 177 13.76 15.04 -3.28
CA PHE A 177 12.86 14.76 -2.16
C PHE A 177 12.81 13.26 -1.88
N CYS A 178 13.25 12.89 -0.68
CA CYS A 178 13.30 11.51 -0.20
C CYS A 178 12.26 11.26 0.89
N GLU A 179 11.82 10.01 0.97
CA GLU A 179 10.88 9.51 1.97
C GLU A 179 11.45 8.27 2.65
N GLY A 180 10.98 7.96 3.85
CA GLY A 180 11.33 6.73 4.55
C GLY A 180 10.35 6.43 5.66
N LEU A 181 10.42 5.22 6.19
CA LEU A 181 9.62 4.78 7.33
C LEU A 181 10.47 4.78 8.59
N LEU A 182 9.92 5.31 9.67
CA LEU A 182 10.54 5.32 10.98
C LEU A 182 9.67 4.55 11.96
N PHE A 183 10.15 3.40 12.40
CA PHE A 183 9.47 2.53 13.35
C PHE A 183 10.01 2.78 14.75
N LYS A 184 9.10 2.91 15.72
CA LYS A 184 9.42 3.18 17.13
C LYS A 184 8.78 2.15 18.05
N PRO A 185 9.40 1.80 19.18
CA PRO A 185 8.76 0.98 20.21
C PRO A 185 7.39 1.52 20.64
N GLU A 186 6.49 0.65 21.09
CA GLU A 186 5.19 1.05 21.60
C GLU A 186 5.30 1.85 22.92
N ASP A 187 6.24 1.44 23.77
CA ASP A 187 6.59 2.11 25.03
C ASP A 187 7.62 3.24 24.85
N PHE A 188 7.60 3.89 23.68
CA PHE A 188 8.53 4.94 23.31
C PHE A 188 8.55 6.10 24.31
N ASP A 189 9.73 6.44 24.82
CA ASP A 189 9.98 7.57 25.70
C ASP A 189 10.94 8.57 25.02
N PRO A 190 10.50 9.80 24.70
CA PRO A 190 11.32 10.78 24.00
C PRO A 190 12.55 11.26 24.82
N ASN A 191 12.63 10.92 26.10
CA ASN A 191 13.76 11.28 26.97
C ASN A 191 14.88 10.20 26.99
N LYS A 192 14.65 9.06 26.37
CA LYS A 192 15.63 7.98 26.23
C LYS A 192 16.36 8.07 24.90
N LYS A 193 17.55 7.46 24.84
CA LYS A 193 18.27 7.23 23.59
C LYS A 193 17.97 5.83 23.05
N TYR A 194 17.77 5.73 21.73
CA TYR A 194 17.47 4.48 21.06
C TYR A 194 18.50 4.16 19.98
N PRO A 195 19.08 2.96 20.00
CA PRO A 195 19.94 2.50 18.91
C PRO A 195 19.10 2.36 17.63
N VAL A 196 19.72 2.59 16.48
CA VAL A 196 19.06 2.61 15.18
C VAL A 196 19.50 1.46 14.31
N MET A 197 18.53 0.67 13.81
CA MET A 197 18.75 -0.28 12.73
C MET A 197 18.27 0.35 11.42
N ILE A 198 19.21 0.59 10.50
CA ILE A 198 18.92 1.11 9.17
C ILE A 198 18.78 -0.07 8.21
N TYR A 199 17.61 -0.23 7.59
CA TYR A 199 17.35 -1.29 6.62
C TYR A 199 16.89 -0.71 5.30
N PHE A 200 17.53 -1.07 4.20
CA PHE A 200 17.15 -0.57 2.88
C PHE A 200 17.19 -1.65 1.80
N TYR A 201 16.38 -1.44 0.79
CA TYR A 201 16.35 -2.18 -0.47
C TYR A 201 16.24 -1.19 -1.62
N GLU A 202 15.03 -0.83 -2.03
CA GLU A 202 14.74 0.21 -3.03
C GLU A 202 13.77 1.23 -2.43
N LYS A 203 12.47 1.07 -2.65
CA LYS A 203 11.42 1.95 -2.12
C LYS A 203 10.47 1.17 -1.23
N ASN A 204 10.32 1.64 -0.01
CA ASN A 204 9.50 1.01 1.02
C ASN A 204 8.44 1.95 1.63
N ALA A 205 8.53 3.27 1.39
CA ALA A 205 7.58 4.23 1.94
C ALA A 205 6.12 3.94 1.54
N ASN A 206 5.92 3.29 0.39
CA ASN A 206 4.62 2.81 -0.06
C ASN A 206 4.02 1.68 0.81
N THR A 207 4.78 1.15 1.76
CA THR A 207 4.33 0.11 2.69
C THR A 207 4.03 0.63 4.09
N LEU A 208 3.83 1.94 4.27
CA LEU A 208 3.56 2.60 5.55
C LEU A 208 2.50 1.88 6.39
N TYR A 209 1.41 1.49 5.76
CA TYR A 209 0.29 0.83 6.44
C TYR A 209 0.31 -0.70 6.31
N ARG A 210 1.45 -1.28 5.94
CA ARG A 210 1.54 -2.74 5.81
C ARG A 210 1.80 -3.40 7.16
N HIS A 211 0.95 -4.36 7.52
CA HIS A 211 1.23 -5.26 8.64
C HIS A 211 2.46 -6.11 8.35
N ARG A 212 3.32 -6.30 9.35
CA ARG A 212 4.57 -7.07 9.25
C ARG A 212 4.58 -8.15 10.32
N ASN A 213 4.52 -9.41 9.88
CA ASN A 213 4.67 -10.53 10.80
C ASN A 213 6.12 -10.65 11.30
N PRO A 214 6.35 -10.97 12.58
CA PRO A 214 7.68 -11.20 13.14
C PRO A 214 8.24 -12.55 12.70
N THR A 215 8.52 -12.69 11.42
CA THR A 215 8.98 -13.95 10.82
C THR A 215 10.50 -13.94 10.69
N PRO A 216 11.22 -14.99 11.11
CA PRO A 216 12.65 -15.12 10.86
C PRO A 216 12.97 -14.99 9.36
N SER A 217 14.01 -14.25 9.03
CA SER A 217 14.47 -14.07 7.67
C SER A 217 15.97 -14.21 7.57
N ARG A 218 16.46 -14.73 6.44
CA ARG A 218 17.90 -14.81 6.17
C ARG A 218 18.53 -13.49 5.75
N SER A 219 17.73 -12.59 5.18
CA SER A 219 18.24 -11.45 4.40
C SER A 219 17.56 -10.13 4.71
N THR A 220 16.43 -10.14 5.41
CA THR A 220 15.70 -8.92 5.74
C THR A 220 15.64 -8.70 7.24
N VAL A 221 15.69 -7.43 7.65
CA VAL A 221 15.49 -7.05 9.05
C VAL A 221 14.07 -7.40 9.48
N ASN A 222 13.94 -8.14 10.59
CA ASN A 222 12.66 -8.41 11.23
C ASN A 222 12.28 -7.17 12.05
N ILE A 223 11.59 -6.22 11.42
CA ILE A 223 11.26 -4.93 12.01
C ILE A 223 10.53 -5.07 13.35
N PRO A 224 9.43 -5.86 13.49
CA PRO A 224 8.75 -6.01 14.77
C PRO A 224 9.68 -6.53 15.88
N TYR A 225 10.59 -7.44 15.56
CA TYR A 225 11.54 -7.97 16.53
C TYR A 225 12.48 -6.88 17.08
N PHE A 226 13.08 -6.09 16.19
CA PHE A 226 13.98 -5.01 16.62
C PHE A 226 13.25 -3.95 17.43
N VAL A 227 12.07 -3.54 16.95
CA VAL A 227 11.24 -2.53 17.65
C VAL A 227 10.81 -3.03 19.04
N SER A 228 10.34 -4.29 19.14
CA SER A 228 9.98 -4.90 20.42
C SER A 228 11.16 -5.02 21.42
N ASN A 229 12.39 -4.99 20.92
CA ASN A 229 13.61 -5.02 21.74
C ASN A 229 14.24 -3.64 21.95
N GLY A 230 13.48 -2.57 21.75
CA GLY A 230 13.90 -1.21 22.08
C GLY A 230 14.80 -0.55 21.04
N TYR A 231 14.78 -1.02 19.80
CA TYR A 231 15.45 -0.33 18.68
C TYR A 231 14.46 0.57 17.96
N VAL A 232 14.98 1.65 17.41
CA VAL A 232 14.32 2.35 16.31
C VAL A 232 14.76 1.70 14.99
N VAL A 233 13.82 1.49 14.06
CA VAL A 233 14.17 0.99 12.73
C VAL A 233 13.87 2.05 11.70
N PHE A 234 14.88 2.46 10.94
CA PHE A 234 14.78 3.41 9.84
C PHE A 234 14.84 2.68 8.50
N VAL A 235 13.83 2.87 7.65
CA VAL A 235 13.74 2.26 6.32
C VAL A 235 13.65 3.36 5.27
N PRO A 236 14.80 3.93 4.84
CA PRO A 236 14.85 4.98 3.82
C PRO A 236 14.53 4.43 2.43
N ASP A 237 13.86 5.22 1.62
CA ASP A 237 13.77 5.00 0.18
C ASP A 237 15.06 5.42 -0.51
N VAL A 238 15.53 4.60 -1.46
CA VAL A 238 16.67 4.91 -2.30
C VAL A 238 16.22 5.34 -3.70
N TYR A 239 16.75 6.45 -4.17
CA TYR A 239 16.46 7.01 -5.49
C TYR A 239 17.67 6.78 -6.40
N PHE A 240 17.55 5.79 -7.28
CA PHE A 240 18.66 5.33 -8.11
C PHE A 240 18.89 6.18 -9.34
N THR A 241 20.19 6.41 -9.62
CA THR A 241 20.66 6.80 -10.94
C THR A 241 21.23 5.53 -11.62
N ASP A 242 20.80 5.28 -12.84
CA ASP A 242 21.21 4.10 -13.60
C ASP A 242 22.73 3.99 -13.68
N GLY A 243 23.25 2.79 -13.40
CA GLY A 243 24.68 2.51 -13.40
C GLY A 243 25.42 2.93 -12.11
N HIS A 244 24.77 3.62 -11.17
CA HIS A 244 25.39 4.15 -9.95
C HIS A 244 24.65 3.75 -8.66
N PRO A 245 24.42 2.45 -8.37
CA PRO A 245 23.62 2.03 -7.24
C PRO A 245 24.22 2.42 -5.88
N GLY A 246 25.53 2.21 -5.69
CA GLY A 246 26.19 2.52 -4.42
C GLY A 246 26.17 4.03 -4.09
N GLN A 247 26.49 4.87 -5.07
CA GLN A 247 26.44 6.33 -4.91
C GLN A 247 25.01 6.82 -4.66
N SER A 248 24.03 6.22 -5.33
CA SER A 248 22.62 6.54 -5.14
C SER A 248 22.13 6.20 -3.74
N ALA A 249 22.54 5.04 -3.21
CA ALA A 249 22.24 4.64 -1.84
C ALA A 249 22.84 5.64 -0.83
N MET A 250 24.13 5.97 -0.96
CA MET A 250 24.78 6.95 -0.09
C MET A 250 24.09 8.32 -0.13
N LYS A 251 23.80 8.83 -1.33
CA LYS A 251 23.12 10.11 -1.51
C LYS A 251 21.70 10.16 -0.93
N SER A 252 20.99 9.04 -0.91
CA SER A 252 19.64 8.97 -0.35
C SER A 252 19.65 8.73 1.16
N ILE A 253 20.49 7.82 1.66
CA ILE A 253 20.46 7.35 3.05
C ILE A 253 21.14 8.33 3.99
N MET A 254 22.36 8.79 3.66
CA MET A 254 23.15 9.62 4.58
C MET A 254 22.45 10.92 4.99
N PRO A 255 21.85 11.71 4.07
CA PRO A 255 21.08 12.89 4.47
C PRO A 255 19.85 12.56 5.33
N GLY A 256 19.27 11.36 5.14
CA GLY A 256 18.18 10.86 5.98
C GLY A 256 18.64 10.58 7.41
N VAL A 257 19.81 9.96 7.58
CA VAL A 257 20.42 9.73 8.90
C VAL A 257 20.75 11.05 9.59
N GLU A 258 21.40 11.98 8.88
CA GLU A 258 21.70 13.32 9.39
C GLU A 258 20.43 14.09 9.82
N MET A 259 19.36 13.96 9.03
CA MET A 259 18.06 14.54 9.37
C MET A 259 17.50 13.93 10.67
N LEU A 260 17.58 12.61 10.85
CA LEU A 260 17.13 11.93 12.06
C LEU A 260 17.89 12.42 13.29
N GLU A 261 19.22 12.44 13.25
CA GLU A 261 20.08 12.90 14.34
C GLU A 261 19.81 14.37 14.72
N LYS A 262 19.62 15.23 13.70
CA LYS A 262 19.35 16.65 13.91
C LYS A 262 17.96 16.92 14.45
N THR A 263 16.96 16.13 14.03
CA THR A 263 15.55 16.39 14.33
C THR A 263 15.12 15.74 15.65
N TYR A 264 15.66 14.55 15.93
CA TYR A 264 15.19 13.71 17.02
C TYR A 264 16.27 13.49 18.08
N PRO A 265 16.20 14.20 19.22
CA PRO A 265 17.22 14.09 20.29
C PRO A 265 17.32 12.70 20.92
N TRP A 266 16.33 11.84 20.71
CA TRP A 266 16.28 10.46 21.18
C TRP A 266 16.98 9.46 20.23
N ILE A 267 17.48 9.87 19.10
CA ILE A 267 18.34 9.04 18.24
C ILE A 267 19.72 8.90 18.89
N ASP A 268 20.19 7.67 19.01
CA ASP A 268 21.54 7.36 19.44
C ASP A 268 22.46 7.21 18.22
N GLY A 269 23.08 8.31 17.82
CA GLY A 269 23.98 8.37 16.67
C GLY A 269 25.27 7.54 16.81
N GLU A 270 25.66 7.18 18.05
CA GLU A 270 26.84 6.36 18.30
C GLU A 270 26.54 4.85 18.17
N ASN A 271 25.25 4.46 18.23
CA ASN A 271 24.80 3.08 18.18
C ASN A 271 23.86 2.84 16.98
N MET A 272 24.43 2.90 15.77
CA MET A 272 23.72 2.62 14.54
C MET A 272 24.26 1.39 13.83
N ALA A 273 23.38 0.58 13.27
CA ALA A 273 23.71 -0.54 12.40
C ALA A 273 22.99 -0.40 11.06
N ILE A 274 23.57 -0.92 9.99
CA ILE A 274 23.02 -0.87 8.64
C ILE A 274 22.97 -2.25 8.00
N GLN A 275 21.85 -2.56 7.34
CA GLN A 275 21.69 -3.75 6.55
C GLN A 275 20.99 -3.42 5.23
N GLY A 276 21.66 -3.73 4.12
CA GLY A 276 21.07 -3.78 2.78
C GLY A 276 20.68 -5.20 2.40
N GLN A 277 19.79 -5.33 1.42
CA GLN A 277 19.38 -6.63 0.91
C GLN A 277 19.30 -6.59 -0.62
N SER A 278 19.91 -7.60 -1.28
CA SER A 278 19.86 -7.87 -2.72
C SER A 278 20.43 -6.75 -3.59
N TRP A 279 19.74 -5.66 -3.71
CA TRP A 279 20.00 -4.54 -4.63
C TRP A 279 20.99 -3.53 -4.10
#